data_25ffe04eb41e1677b315f7d4cd9e86ab
#
_entry.id   25ffe04eb41e1677b315f7d4cd9e86ab
#
_cell.length_a   1.000
_cell.length_b   1.000
_cell.length_c   1.000
_cell.angle_alpha   90.00
_cell.angle_beta   90.00
_cell.angle_gamma   90.00
#
_symmetry.space_group_name_H-M   'P 1'
#
loop_
_entity.id
_entity.type
_entity.pdbx_description
1 polymer ?
#
loop_
_entity_poly.entity_id
_entity_poly.type
_entity_poly.pdbx_seq_one_letter_code
_entity_poly.pdbx_strand_id
1 'polypeptide(L)'
;MSAAAVALALGVAAAVSSAALASAPVAASSGPLVIADLAPFTGPDAALGGYYDASCLAATKVMNADGGVLGQQLSCATFDTRGDPADAVPATNQMFATEPNLAMVIGCTSDEAASVVPIINSKKMVMFCMTGQSEFDHVHYPYFFRLVPPDLAESYAMVAIAKYTKHYKKIALAFGNDIGSQTFVNPAIAAIRKAGLKLSANVTLDLSANTFRTEAETVVQSHPDVILTEALGAADATFLSEVKQLNGGKMIPVIGTSATIDPSWFSSVGAAIGRSTLAKDYVADNLVTASSGPEYTPFYDAMHAVASEVTSDDSGSLATLLSGPGAVHLFDGMNLAALAMIMAKSTNPSIYKADILKIGDGVKGAVTVYSFAQGKAELAKGKAIRYIGPGGPTSFDSFHDSPGIFQIDAYKTSGAVIVAGGITTAHYRAVQ
;
A
#
# COMPACT_ATOMS: atom_id res chain seq x y z
N MET A 1 32.06 -80.28 56.45
CA MET A 1 30.98 -79.47 57.04
C MET A 1 31.13 -78.11 56.39
N SER A 2 30.50 -77.81 55.28
CA SER A 2 30.34 -76.47 54.71
C SER A 2 29.29 -76.52 53.59
N ALA A 3 28.22 -75.84 53.82
CA ALA A 3 27.11 -75.72 52.89
C ALA A 3 27.43 -74.60 51.83
N ALA A 4 27.30 -74.95 50.63
CA ALA A 4 27.38 -74.02 49.53
C ALA A 4 25.98 -73.52 49.19
N ALA A 5 25.75 -72.20 49.21
CA ALA A 5 24.52 -71.55 48.78
C ALA A 5 24.67 -71.15 47.32
N VAL A 6 23.78 -71.61 46.46
CA VAL A 6 23.65 -71.17 45.03
C VAL A 6 22.69 -70.01 44.99
N ALA A 7 23.15 -68.87 44.51
CA ALA A 7 22.31 -67.71 44.24
C ALA A 7 21.85 -67.70 42.78
N LEU A 8 20.55 -67.76 42.56
CA LEU A 8 19.92 -67.65 41.23
C LEU A 8 19.63 -66.18 40.95
N ALA A 9 20.29 -65.60 39.95
CA ALA A 9 20.02 -64.23 39.50
C ALA A 9 18.96 -64.28 38.39
N LEU A 10 17.78 -63.78 38.67
CA LEU A 10 16.75 -63.44 37.64
C LEU A 10 17.04 -62.10 37.03
N GLY A 11 17.44 -62.07 35.76
CA GLY A 11 17.50 -60.87 34.97
C GLY A 11 16.16 -60.47 34.44
N VAL A 12 15.59 -59.36 34.88
CA VAL A 12 14.39 -58.72 34.32
C VAL A 12 14.87 -57.76 33.23
N ALA A 13 14.64 -58.15 31.95
CA ALA A 13 14.82 -57.27 30.79
C ALA A 13 13.61 -56.34 30.67
N ALA A 14 13.82 -55.05 31.04
CA ALA A 14 12.83 -54.00 30.81
C ALA A 14 12.88 -53.58 29.33
N ALA A 15 11.90 -53.97 28.54
CA ALA A 15 11.70 -53.47 27.16
C ALA A 15 11.16 -52.03 27.28
N VAL A 16 12.00 -51.02 26.95
CA VAL A 16 11.61 -49.63 26.81
C VAL A 16 10.96 -49.50 25.43
N SER A 17 9.62 -49.52 25.36
CA SER A 17 8.88 -49.16 24.15
C SER A 17 8.93 -47.67 23.93
N SER A 18 9.77 -47.22 22.99
CA SER A 18 9.75 -45.86 22.49
C SER A 18 8.47 -45.61 21.71
N ALA A 19 7.43 -45.13 22.36
CA ALA A 19 6.25 -44.59 21.66
C ALA A 19 6.67 -43.30 20.96
N ALA A 20 6.83 -43.38 19.64
CA ALA A 20 6.93 -42.19 18.80
C ALA A 20 5.59 -41.43 18.93
N LEU A 21 5.64 -40.28 19.58
CA LEU A 21 4.53 -39.32 19.55
C LEU A 21 4.40 -38.84 18.10
N ALA A 22 3.55 -39.51 17.33
CA ALA A 22 3.09 -38.98 16.07
C ALA A 22 2.32 -37.69 16.40
N SER A 23 2.90 -36.54 16.00
CA SER A 23 2.21 -35.26 16.03
C SER A 23 0.90 -35.44 15.27
N ALA A 24 -0.23 -35.39 15.96
CA ALA A 24 -1.51 -35.37 15.28
C ALA A 24 -1.51 -34.18 14.29
N PRO A 25 -1.99 -34.38 13.06
CA PRO A 25 -2.15 -33.25 12.16
C PRO A 25 -3.08 -32.27 12.86
N VAL A 26 -2.63 -31.02 13.00
CA VAL A 26 -3.51 -29.93 13.44
C VAL A 26 -4.66 -29.95 12.46
N ALA A 27 -5.86 -30.23 12.97
CA ALA A 27 -7.06 -30.22 12.14
C ALA A 27 -7.13 -28.84 11.48
N ALA A 28 -7.12 -28.83 10.14
CA ALA A 28 -7.37 -27.59 9.40
C ALA A 28 -8.72 -27.07 9.89
N SER A 29 -8.77 -25.82 10.33
CA SER A 29 -10.02 -25.22 10.78
C SER A 29 -11.00 -25.22 9.59
N SER A 30 -12.25 -25.54 9.84
CA SER A 30 -13.27 -25.80 8.83
C SER A 30 -13.88 -24.55 8.18
N GLY A 31 -13.33 -23.37 8.48
CA GLY A 31 -13.80 -22.07 7.97
C GLY A 31 -13.02 -21.57 6.75
N PRO A 32 -13.47 -20.46 6.14
CA PRO A 32 -12.73 -19.78 5.07
C PRO A 32 -11.37 -19.32 5.56
N LEU A 33 -10.43 -19.15 4.64
CA LEU A 33 -9.20 -18.41 4.88
C LEU A 33 -9.55 -16.91 5.03
N VAL A 34 -9.01 -16.26 6.04
CA VAL A 34 -9.30 -14.84 6.30
C VAL A 34 -8.18 -13.97 5.77
N ILE A 35 -8.55 -12.97 4.99
CA ILE A 35 -7.74 -11.79 4.71
C ILE A 35 -8.18 -10.73 5.71
N ALA A 36 -7.29 -10.33 6.60
CA ALA A 36 -7.59 -9.21 7.49
C ALA A 36 -7.29 -7.90 6.75
N ASP A 37 -8.27 -7.03 6.73
CA ASP A 37 -8.19 -5.68 6.22
C ASP A 37 -8.05 -4.73 7.40
N LEU A 38 -6.80 -4.36 7.69
CA LEU A 38 -6.40 -3.52 8.82
C LEU A 38 -6.18 -2.08 8.31
N ALA A 39 -7.22 -1.26 8.29
CA ALA A 39 -7.23 0.03 7.63
C ALA A 39 -8.08 1.07 8.39
N PRO A 40 -7.94 2.38 8.08
CA PRO A 40 -8.76 3.42 8.69
C PRO A 40 -10.16 3.47 8.05
N PHE A 41 -11.11 2.74 8.62
CA PHE A 41 -12.51 2.79 8.17
C PHE A 41 -13.29 3.96 8.78
N THR A 42 -12.78 4.52 9.87
CA THR A 42 -13.27 5.76 10.50
C THR A 42 -12.09 6.67 10.84
N GLY A 43 -12.35 7.91 11.26
CA GLY A 43 -11.30 8.87 11.62
C GLY A 43 -10.88 9.77 10.46
N PRO A 44 -9.73 10.48 10.59
CA PRO A 44 -9.28 11.46 9.60
C PRO A 44 -9.03 10.86 8.20
N ASP A 45 -8.54 9.61 8.14
CA ASP A 45 -8.16 8.90 6.92
C ASP A 45 -9.27 7.97 6.41
N ALA A 46 -10.50 8.09 6.91
CA ALA A 46 -11.63 7.22 6.57
C ALA A 46 -11.89 7.12 5.05
N ALA A 47 -11.55 8.16 4.29
CA ALA A 47 -11.65 8.15 2.83
C ALA A 47 -10.87 7.01 2.16
N LEU A 48 -9.83 6.48 2.81
CA LEU A 48 -9.05 5.36 2.30
C LEU A 48 -9.73 4.00 2.52
N GLY A 49 -10.53 3.86 3.59
CA GLY A 49 -11.15 2.59 3.98
C GLY A 49 -11.97 1.93 2.86
N GLY A 50 -12.69 2.72 2.07
CA GLY A 50 -13.46 2.22 0.94
C GLY A 50 -12.63 1.53 -0.14
N TYR A 51 -11.41 1.99 -0.40
CA TYR A 51 -10.51 1.38 -1.39
C TYR A 51 -9.93 0.06 -0.89
N TYR A 52 -9.63 -0.02 0.40
CA TYR A 52 -9.16 -1.24 1.05
C TYR A 52 -10.23 -2.31 1.04
N ASP A 53 -11.45 -1.99 1.53
CA ASP A 53 -12.59 -2.90 1.56
C ASP A 53 -12.94 -3.41 0.14
N ALA A 54 -13.06 -2.49 -0.83
CA ALA A 54 -13.34 -2.85 -2.22
C ALA A 54 -12.27 -3.79 -2.80
N SER A 55 -10.99 -3.52 -2.54
CA SER A 55 -9.88 -4.35 -3.04
C SER A 55 -9.91 -5.76 -2.43
N CYS A 56 -10.19 -5.85 -1.13
CA CYS A 56 -10.33 -7.12 -0.44
C CYS A 56 -11.50 -7.95 -0.98
N LEU A 57 -12.68 -7.33 -1.08
CA LEU A 57 -13.87 -7.98 -1.64
C LEU A 57 -13.67 -8.41 -3.10
N ALA A 58 -13.07 -7.56 -3.93
CA ALA A 58 -12.77 -7.87 -5.32
C ALA A 58 -11.82 -9.06 -5.45
N ALA A 59 -10.71 -9.06 -4.71
CA ALA A 59 -9.74 -10.14 -4.74
C ALA A 59 -10.33 -11.47 -4.25
N THR A 60 -11.06 -11.46 -3.13
CA THR A 60 -11.71 -12.67 -2.60
C THR A 60 -12.76 -13.23 -3.55
N LYS A 61 -13.54 -12.35 -4.19
CA LYS A 61 -14.56 -12.76 -5.17
C LYS A 61 -13.94 -13.49 -6.37
N VAL A 62 -12.84 -12.95 -6.92
CA VAL A 62 -12.11 -13.59 -8.04
C VAL A 62 -11.53 -14.93 -7.60
N MET A 63 -10.86 -14.99 -6.46
CA MET A 63 -10.26 -16.22 -5.96
C MET A 63 -11.30 -17.31 -5.68
N ASN A 64 -12.44 -16.92 -5.10
CA ASN A 64 -13.53 -17.83 -4.76
C ASN A 64 -14.24 -18.39 -5.99
N ALA A 65 -14.41 -17.55 -7.04
CA ALA A 65 -14.98 -17.98 -8.31
C ALA A 65 -14.17 -19.11 -8.96
N ASP A 66 -12.84 -19.12 -8.75
CA ASP A 66 -11.93 -20.16 -9.21
C ASP A 66 -11.73 -21.31 -8.20
N GLY A 67 -12.61 -21.43 -7.20
CA GLY A 67 -12.56 -22.50 -6.20
C GLY A 67 -11.56 -22.27 -5.08
N GLY A 68 -11.19 -21.01 -4.82
CA GLY A 68 -10.38 -20.58 -3.68
C GLY A 68 -8.91 -20.99 -3.74
N VAL A 69 -8.25 -20.85 -2.62
CA VAL A 69 -6.83 -21.18 -2.42
C VAL A 69 -6.73 -22.57 -1.79
N LEU A 70 -6.08 -23.52 -2.48
CA LEU A 70 -5.94 -24.91 -2.05
C LEU A 70 -7.30 -25.58 -1.70
N GLY A 71 -8.38 -25.17 -2.38
CA GLY A 71 -9.74 -25.68 -2.15
C GLY A 71 -10.49 -25.01 -1.00
N GLN A 72 -9.91 -24.02 -0.34
CA GLN A 72 -10.57 -23.24 0.70
C GLN A 72 -11.04 -21.90 0.14
N GLN A 73 -12.26 -21.50 0.49
CA GLN A 73 -12.79 -20.18 0.17
C GLN A 73 -12.09 -19.12 1.04
N LEU A 74 -12.12 -17.87 0.60
CA LEU A 74 -11.56 -16.72 1.34
C LEU A 74 -12.70 -15.79 1.77
N SER A 75 -12.45 -15.04 2.84
CA SER A 75 -13.30 -13.94 3.30
C SER A 75 -12.45 -12.76 3.73
N CYS A 76 -13.01 -11.54 3.64
CA CYS A 76 -12.44 -10.35 4.23
C CYS A 76 -12.98 -10.15 5.65
N ALA A 77 -12.13 -9.69 6.56
CA ALA A 77 -12.50 -9.23 7.89
C ALA A 77 -11.85 -7.87 8.15
N THR A 78 -12.66 -6.85 8.41
CA THR A 78 -12.22 -5.47 8.60
C THR A 78 -11.85 -5.19 10.05
N PHE A 79 -10.75 -4.47 10.25
CA PHE A 79 -10.25 -4.03 11.56
C PHE A 79 -9.90 -2.54 11.46
N ASP A 80 -10.69 -1.70 12.12
CA ASP A 80 -10.58 -0.25 12.02
C ASP A 80 -9.41 0.27 12.85
N THR A 81 -8.41 0.85 12.18
CA THR A 81 -7.25 1.50 12.80
C THR A 81 -7.51 2.95 13.14
N ARG A 82 -8.54 3.56 12.56
CA ARG A 82 -8.90 4.98 12.64
C ARG A 82 -7.81 5.94 12.15
N GLY A 83 -6.74 5.40 11.53
CA GLY A 83 -5.55 6.17 11.15
C GLY A 83 -4.72 6.63 12.37
N ASP A 84 -4.89 5.98 13.53
CA ASP A 84 -4.24 6.38 14.78
C ASP A 84 -3.46 5.21 15.40
N PRO A 85 -2.18 5.38 15.76
CA PRO A 85 -1.38 4.35 16.40
C PRO A 85 -1.99 3.76 17.67
N ALA A 86 -2.69 4.57 18.47
CA ALA A 86 -3.29 4.13 19.73
C ALA A 86 -4.50 3.22 19.52
N ASP A 87 -5.25 3.42 18.42
CA ASP A 87 -6.39 2.59 18.04
C ASP A 87 -5.96 1.37 17.21
N ALA A 88 -4.91 1.50 16.39
CA ALA A 88 -4.40 0.45 15.51
C ALA A 88 -3.81 -0.75 16.27
N VAL A 89 -3.14 -0.53 17.42
CA VAL A 89 -2.58 -1.61 18.22
C VAL A 89 -3.68 -2.51 18.83
N PRO A 90 -4.74 -1.99 19.47
CA PRO A 90 -5.89 -2.79 19.87
C PRO A 90 -6.55 -3.55 18.73
N ALA A 91 -6.78 -2.90 17.56
CA ALA A 91 -7.36 -3.52 16.37
C ALA A 91 -6.51 -4.69 15.87
N THR A 92 -5.18 -4.54 15.82
CA THR A 92 -4.24 -5.60 15.47
C THR A 92 -4.29 -6.77 16.44
N ASN A 93 -4.36 -6.50 17.74
CA ASN A 93 -4.47 -7.57 18.75
C ASN A 93 -5.81 -8.29 18.67
N GLN A 94 -6.90 -7.56 18.42
CA GLN A 94 -8.23 -8.14 18.19
C GLN A 94 -8.19 -9.08 16.98
N MET A 95 -7.63 -8.65 15.85
CA MET A 95 -7.47 -9.46 14.63
C MET A 95 -6.84 -10.82 14.93
N PHE A 96 -5.72 -10.85 15.65
CA PHE A 96 -5.06 -12.10 16.01
C PHE A 96 -5.85 -12.95 17.01
N ALA A 97 -6.70 -12.34 17.84
CA ALA A 97 -7.52 -13.04 18.81
C ALA A 97 -8.79 -13.65 18.20
N THR A 98 -9.35 -13.01 17.18
CA THR A 98 -10.66 -13.41 16.61
C THR A 98 -10.54 -14.22 15.33
N GLU A 99 -9.41 -14.13 14.59
CA GLU A 99 -9.25 -14.78 13.28
C GLU A 99 -8.27 -15.96 13.32
N PRO A 100 -8.71 -17.15 13.69
CA PRO A 100 -7.84 -18.34 13.78
C PRO A 100 -7.37 -18.83 12.40
N ASN A 101 -8.07 -18.46 11.32
CA ASN A 101 -7.76 -18.83 9.93
C ASN A 101 -7.09 -17.72 9.14
N LEU A 102 -6.46 -16.78 9.83
CA LEU A 102 -5.79 -15.66 9.19
C LEU A 102 -4.72 -16.15 8.21
N ALA A 103 -4.85 -15.77 6.95
CA ALA A 103 -3.96 -16.16 5.88
C ALA A 103 -2.97 -15.05 5.49
N MET A 104 -3.41 -13.81 5.52
CA MET A 104 -2.60 -12.60 5.27
C MET A 104 -3.29 -11.37 5.86
N VAL A 105 -2.54 -10.27 5.97
CA VAL A 105 -3.03 -8.95 6.34
C VAL A 105 -2.79 -8.01 5.16
N ILE A 106 -3.78 -7.20 4.83
CA ILE A 106 -3.64 -6.02 3.98
C ILE A 106 -3.86 -4.75 4.80
N GLY A 107 -3.31 -3.63 4.36
CA GLY A 107 -3.28 -2.41 5.16
C GLY A 107 -1.92 -2.36 5.84
N CYS A 108 -1.60 -1.52 6.63
CA CYS A 108 -2.02 -0.25 7.15
C CYS A 108 -1.75 0.93 6.20
N THR A 109 -2.03 2.15 6.66
CA THR A 109 -1.50 3.38 6.08
C THR A 109 -0.20 3.82 6.79
N SER A 110 0.36 4.95 6.38
CA SER A 110 1.61 5.43 6.99
C SER A 110 1.46 5.77 8.48
N ASP A 111 0.35 6.36 8.88
CA ASP A 111 0.22 6.93 10.23
C ASP A 111 0.29 5.88 11.34
N GLU A 112 -0.25 4.69 11.12
CA GLU A 112 -0.22 3.60 12.10
C GLU A 112 0.86 2.53 11.85
N ALA A 113 1.55 2.58 10.69
CA ALA A 113 2.47 1.53 10.27
C ALA A 113 3.55 1.20 11.32
N ALA A 114 4.17 2.23 11.92
CA ALA A 114 5.20 2.06 12.93
C ALA A 114 4.74 1.28 14.16
N SER A 115 3.46 1.36 14.50
CA SER A 115 2.88 0.69 15.66
C SER A 115 2.48 -0.75 15.38
N VAL A 116 2.04 -1.07 14.15
CA VAL A 116 1.44 -2.38 13.82
C VAL A 116 2.38 -3.34 13.09
N VAL A 117 3.24 -2.83 12.19
CA VAL A 117 4.16 -3.68 11.40
C VAL A 117 5.07 -4.55 12.26
N PRO A 118 5.73 -4.03 13.33
CA PRO A 118 6.55 -4.87 14.21
C PRO A 118 5.74 -5.99 14.89
N ILE A 119 4.51 -5.71 15.30
CA ILE A 119 3.63 -6.71 15.93
C ILE A 119 3.31 -7.83 14.93
N ILE A 120 2.83 -7.49 13.73
CA ILE A 120 2.43 -8.46 12.70
C ILE A 120 3.64 -9.28 12.25
N ASN A 121 4.80 -8.64 12.04
CA ASN A 121 6.03 -9.34 11.69
C ASN A 121 6.48 -10.31 12.81
N SER A 122 6.36 -9.94 14.10
CA SER A 122 6.67 -10.80 15.25
C SER A 122 5.76 -12.04 15.32
N LYS A 123 4.51 -11.90 14.89
CA LYS A 123 3.53 -12.99 14.76
C LYS A 123 3.78 -13.86 13.51
N LYS A 124 4.77 -13.54 12.70
CA LYS A 124 5.12 -14.23 11.45
C LYS A 124 3.97 -14.28 10.45
N MET A 125 3.19 -13.22 10.38
CA MET A 125 2.07 -13.05 9.46
C MET A 125 2.49 -12.18 8.28
N VAL A 126 2.24 -12.63 7.05
CA VAL A 126 2.48 -11.84 5.84
C VAL A 126 1.53 -10.64 5.83
N MET A 127 2.10 -9.48 5.60
CA MET A 127 1.40 -8.22 5.52
C MET A 127 1.82 -7.45 4.27
N PHE A 128 0.83 -6.92 3.56
CA PHE A 128 1.00 -5.96 2.49
C PHE A 128 0.52 -4.58 2.94
N CYS A 129 1.42 -3.62 3.00
CA CYS A 129 1.15 -2.29 3.56
C CYS A 129 1.42 -1.19 2.53
N MET A 130 0.64 -0.12 2.64
CA MET A 130 0.68 1.06 1.78
C MET A 130 1.48 2.22 2.40
N THR A 131 2.51 1.93 3.18
CA THR A 131 3.36 2.97 3.79
C THR A 131 4.62 3.25 2.97
N GLY A 132 4.89 4.54 2.73
CA GLY A 132 6.14 5.00 2.14
C GLY A 132 7.18 5.48 3.15
N GLN A 133 6.88 5.43 4.45
CA GLN A 133 7.71 5.99 5.53
C GLN A 133 9.17 5.52 5.50
N SER A 134 10.09 6.48 5.69
CA SER A 134 11.54 6.24 5.63
C SER A 134 12.06 5.33 6.76
N GLU A 135 11.33 5.16 7.85
CA GLU A 135 11.72 4.25 8.93
C GLU A 135 11.67 2.77 8.49
N PHE A 136 10.93 2.47 7.42
CA PHE A 136 10.87 1.13 6.82
C PHE A 136 11.89 0.93 5.68
N ASP A 137 12.61 1.98 5.29
CA ASP A 137 13.64 1.87 4.25
C ASP A 137 14.76 0.94 4.74
N HIS A 138 15.01 -0.12 3.98
CA HIS A 138 16.07 -1.10 4.29
C HIS A 138 15.92 -1.84 5.63
N VAL A 139 14.67 -2.02 6.12
CA VAL A 139 14.39 -2.79 7.33
C VAL A 139 14.15 -4.27 7.00
N HIS A 140 14.80 -5.17 7.75
CA HIS A 140 14.60 -6.61 7.58
C HIS A 140 13.39 -7.13 8.36
N TYR A 141 12.21 -6.92 7.81
CA TYR A 141 10.96 -7.52 8.27
C TYR A 141 10.49 -8.59 7.28
N PRO A 142 10.83 -9.87 7.49
CA PRO A 142 10.65 -10.92 6.47
C PRO A 142 9.20 -11.30 6.16
N TYR A 143 8.23 -10.70 6.83
CA TYR A 143 6.79 -10.89 6.59
C TYR A 143 6.08 -9.63 6.15
N PHE A 144 6.79 -8.52 6.04
CA PHE A 144 6.29 -7.23 5.61
C PHE A 144 6.67 -6.98 4.14
N PHE A 145 5.69 -6.59 3.33
CA PHE A 145 5.83 -6.27 1.92
C PHE A 145 5.24 -4.88 1.69
N ARG A 146 6.05 -3.97 1.20
CA ARG A 146 5.64 -2.60 0.91
C ARG A 146 5.13 -2.52 -0.53
N LEU A 147 3.84 -2.20 -0.71
CA LEU A 147 3.22 -2.11 -2.03
C LEU A 147 3.45 -0.77 -2.74
N VAL A 148 3.87 0.25 -2.00
CA VAL A 148 4.25 1.58 -2.52
C VAL A 148 5.76 1.78 -2.36
N PRO A 149 6.39 2.62 -3.19
CA PRO A 149 7.78 2.96 -3.01
C PRO A 149 8.00 3.80 -1.74
N PRO A 150 9.27 3.93 -1.28
CA PRO A 150 9.63 4.88 -0.24
C PRO A 150 9.22 6.31 -0.60
N ASP A 151 8.73 7.10 0.37
CA ASP A 151 8.41 8.52 0.21
C ASP A 151 9.62 9.35 -0.24
N LEU A 152 10.82 8.89 0.12
CA LEU A 152 12.07 9.37 -0.44
C LEU A 152 12.06 9.32 -1.99
N ALA A 153 11.59 8.22 -2.56
CA ALA A 153 11.56 8.03 -4.01
C ALA A 153 10.52 8.94 -4.67
N GLU A 154 9.36 9.08 -4.06
CA GLU A 154 8.28 9.95 -4.52
C GLU A 154 8.69 11.43 -4.42
N SER A 155 9.35 11.83 -3.33
CA SER A 155 9.94 13.18 -3.19
C SER A 155 10.90 13.53 -4.34
N TYR A 156 11.70 12.57 -4.79
CA TYR A 156 12.57 12.77 -5.96
C TYR A 156 11.75 12.93 -7.24
N ALA A 157 10.66 12.20 -7.38
CA ALA A 157 9.75 12.33 -8.52
C ALA A 157 9.15 13.73 -8.59
N MET A 158 8.60 14.27 -7.48
CA MET A 158 8.07 15.63 -7.38
C MET A 158 9.10 16.68 -7.81
N VAL A 159 10.33 16.60 -7.29
CA VAL A 159 11.40 17.55 -7.60
C VAL A 159 11.88 17.40 -9.04
N ALA A 160 11.91 16.19 -9.59
CA ALA A 160 12.23 15.96 -11.01
C ALA A 160 11.17 16.58 -11.92
N ILE A 161 9.88 16.46 -11.59
CA ILE A 161 8.78 17.14 -12.29
C ILE A 161 8.99 18.66 -12.26
N ALA A 162 9.23 19.22 -11.07
CA ALA A 162 9.42 20.66 -10.91
C ALA A 162 10.57 21.17 -11.77
N LYS A 163 11.72 20.49 -11.75
CA LYS A 163 12.92 20.95 -12.46
C LYS A 163 12.91 20.68 -13.96
N TYR A 164 12.62 19.44 -14.36
CA TYR A 164 12.87 18.98 -15.72
C TYR A 164 11.65 19.04 -16.63
N THR A 165 10.44 18.90 -16.05
CA THR A 165 9.20 18.94 -16.82
C THR A 165 8.58 20.34 -16.84
N LYS A 166 8.54 21.01 -15.69
CA LYS A 166 7.91 22.32 -15.53
C LYS A 166 8.91 23.49 -15.52
N HIS A 167 10.22 23.23 -15.38
CA HIS A 167 11.31 24.22 -15.40
C HIS A 167 11.20 25.27 -14.30
N TYR A 168 10.62 24.92 -13.14
CA TYR A 168 10.53 25.77 -11.97
C TYR A 168 11.90 25.90 -11.29
N LYS A 169 12.12 27.00 -10.58
CA LYS A 169 13.38 27.32 -9.91
C LYS A 169 13.24 27.55 -8.42
N LYS A 170 12.06 28.03 -7.99
CA LYS A 170 11.74 28.34 -6.59
C LYS A 170 10.59 27.47 -6.13
N ILE A 171 10.83 26.71 -5.10
CA ILE A 171 9.90 25.70 -4.59
C ILE A 171 9.45 26.13 -3.19
N ALA A 172 8.16 26.10 -2.92
CA ALA A 172 7.61 26.09 -1.57
C ALA A 172 7.14 24.69 -1.21
N LEU A 173 7.31 24.28 0.03
CA LEU A 173 6.74 23.05 0.60
C LEU A 173 5.60 23.41 1.54
N ALA A 174 4.49 22.68 1.45
CA ALA A 174 3.33 22.78 2.33
C ALA A 174 2.78 21.38 2.55
N PHE A 175 3.10 20.75 3.67
CA PHE A 175 2.72 19.38 4.00
C PHE A 175 1.93 19.34 5.31
N GLY A 176 1.00 18.40 5.42
CA GLY A 176 0.24 18.12 6.64
C GLY A 176 1.16 17.80 7.83
N ASN A 177 0.66 17.96 9.05
CA ASN A 177 1.40 17.62 10.27
C ASN A 177 1.24 16.14 10.68
N ASP A 178 0.51 15.33 9.89
CA ASP A 178 0.44 13.88 10.05
C ASP A 178 1.78 13.22 9.72
N ILE A 179 1.94 11.99 10.19
CA ILE A 179 3.20 11.25 10.05
C ILE A 179 3.49 10.98 8.56
N GLY A 180 2.47 10.58 7.79
CA GLY A 180 2.60 10.29 6.38
C GLY A 180 3.15 11.48 5.60
N SER A 181 2.48 12.63 5.68
CA SER A 181 2.87 13.86 4.97
C SER A 181 4.27 14.35 5.38
N GLN A 182 4.66 14.23 6.66
CA GLN A 182 5.95 14.72 7.15
C GLN A 182 7.16 13.93 6.64
N THR A 183 6.97 12.68 6.20
CA THR A 183 8.07 11.86 5.66
C THR A 183 8.61 12.36 4.32
N PHE A 184 7.82 13.13 3.57
CA PHE A 184 8.25 13.78 2.31
C PHE A 184 9.16 14.98 2.51
N VAL A 185 9.06 15.72 3.64
CA VAL A 185 9.64 17.05 3.80
C VAL A 185 11.17 17.05 3.68
N ASN A 186 11.86 16.23 4.48
CA ASN A 186 13.31 16.17 4.48
C ASN A 186 13.90 15.63 3.16
N PRO A 187 13.37 14.55 2.56
CA PRO A 187 13.79 14.10 1.24
C PRO A 187 13.59 15.14 0.14
N ALA A 188 12.45 15.85 0.13
CA ALA A 188 12.20 16.91 -0.83
C ALA A 188 13.21 18.07 -0.68
N ILE A 189 13.52 18.49 0.54
CA ILE A 189 14.55 19.52 0.81
C ILE A 189 15.91 19.07 0.28
N ALA A 190 16.31 17.83 0.51
CA ALA A 190 17.56 17.27 0.02
C ALA A 190 17.61 17.25 -1.52
N ALA A 191 16.54 16.79 -2.15
CA ALA A 191 16.40 16.74 -3.61
C ALA A 191 16.40 18.15 -4.23
N ILE A 192 15.69 19.12 -3.65
CA ILE A 192 15.69 20.53 -4.08
C ILE A 192 17.10 21.08 -4.09
N ARG A 193 17.87 20.84 -3.01
CA ARG A 193 19.27 21.28 -2.89
C ARG A 193 20.14 20.59 -3.93
N LYS A 194 20.04 19.28 -4.07
CA LYS A 194 20.77 18.47 -5.06
C LYS A 194 20.48 18.93 -6.48
N ALA A 195 19.22 19.26 -6.76
CA ALA A 195 18.78 19.79 -8.04
C ALA A 195 19.30 21.21 -8.34
N GLY A 196 19.88 21.92 -7.37
CA GLY A 196 20.27 23.33 -7.52
C GLY A 196 19.07 24.27 -7.60
N LEU A 197 17.92 23.86 -7.06
CA LEU A 197 16.72 24.68 -6.95
C LEU A 197 16.70 25.43 -5.62
N LYS A 198 15.88 26.49 -5.53
CA LYS A 198 15.74 27.30 -4.33
C LYS A 198 14.51 26.86 -3.53
N LEU A 199 14.70 26.39 -2.30
CA LEU A 199 13.62 26.32 -1.33
C LEU A 199 13.28 27.75 -0.88
N SER A 200 12.05 28.21 -1.16
CA SER A 200 11.62 29.57 -0.85
C SER A 200 10.80 29.64 0.43
N ALA A 201 10.01 28.62 0.74
CA ALA A 201 9.26 28.47 1.98
C ALA A 201 9.12 26.97 2.31
N ASN A 202 8.97 26.69 3.61
CA ASN A 202 8.59 25.37 4.12
C ASN A 202 7.61 25.61 5.27
N VAL A 203 6.37 25.21 5.08
CA VAL A 203 5.28 25.36 6.06
C VAL A 203 4.65 24.02 6.35
N THR A 204 4.18 23.84 7.58
CA THR A 204 3.43 22.67 8.02
C THR A 204 1.99 23.06 8.23
N LEU A 205 1.06 22.30 7.67
CA LEU A 205 -0.38 22.51 7.79
C LEU A 205 -0.90 21.70 8.98
N ASP A 206 -1.35 22.34 10.04
CA ASP A 206 -1.97 21.68 11.17
C ASP A 206 -3.37 21.19 10.77
N LEU A 207 -3.55 19.88 10.56
CA LEU A 207 -4.79 19.30 10.08
C LEU A 207 -5.98 19.52 11.00
N SER A 208 -5.75 19.95 12.25
CA SER A 208 -6.80 20.36 13.19
C SER A 208 -7.22 21.84 13.04
N ALA A 209 -6.48 22.63 12.26
CA ALA A 209 -6.75 24.05 12.09
C ALA A 209 -7.89 24.32 11.08
N ASN A 210 -8.63 25.40 11.32
CA ASN A 210 -9.71 25.85 10.44
C ASN A 210 -9.24 26.90 9.40
N THR A 211 -7.99 27.35 9.45
CA THR A 211 -7.42 28.38 8.57
C THR A 211 -5.89 28.22 8.53
N PHE A 212 -5.30 28.51 7.40
CA PHE A 212 -3.86 28.45 7.13
C PHE A 212 -3.33 29.80 6.65
N ARG A 213 -3.95 30.89 7.11
CA ARG A 213 -3.66 32.24 6.62
C ARG A 213 -2.19 32.62 6.76
N THR A 214 -1.59 32.27 7.89
CA THR A 214 -0.17 32.57 8.17
C THR A 214 0.77 31.79 7.24
N GLU A 215 0.49 30.51 7.04
CA GLU A 215 1.23 29.62 6.14
C GLU A 215 1.09 30.09 4.69
N ALA A 216 -0.12 30.44 4.28
CA ALA A 216 -0.41 30.96 2.94
C ALA A 216 0.28 32.32 2.71
N GLU A 217 0.28 33.24 3.68
CA GLU A 217 1.04 34.50 3.62
C GLU A 217 2.55 34.26 3.46
N THR A 218 3.10 33.32 4.25
CA THR A 218 4.52 32.95 4.18
C THR A 218 4.88 32.42 2.79
N VAL A 219 4.06 31.54 2.24
CA VAL A 219 4.26 30.96 0.89
C VAL A 219 4.17 32.06 -0.17
N VAL A 220 3.11 32.86 -0.17
CA VAL A 220 2.91 33.91 -1.19
C VAL A 220 4.02 34.96 -1.15
N GLN A 221 4.44 35.42 0.04
CA GLN A 221 5.53 36.39 0.21
C GLN A 221 6.88 35.82 -0.23
N SER A 222 7.07 34.50 -0.22
CA SER A 222 8.31 33.90 -0.69
C SER A 222 8.43 33.90 -2.22
N HIS A 223 7.35 34.20 -2.94
CA HIS A 223 7.24 34.18 -4.42
C HIS A 223 7.75 32.88 -5.05
N PRO A 224 7.18 31.71 -4.73
CA PRO A 224 7.56 30.44 -5.35
C PRO A 224 7.04 30.34 -6.78
N ASP A 225 7.70 29.50 -7.60
CA ASP A 225 7.18 29.11 -8.92
C ASP A 225 6.15 27.97 -8.79
N VAL A 226 6.25 27.17 -7.72
CA VAL A 226 5.41 26.01 -7.46
C VAL A 226 5.36 25.69 -5.97
N ILE A 227 4.23 25.10 -5.52
CA ILE A 227 4.05 24.51 -4.20
C ILE A 227 4.09 22.99 -4.37
N LEU A 228 4.92 22.29 -3.59
CA LEU A 228 4.83 20.85 -3.40
C LEU A 228 3.98 20.60 -2.16
N THR A 229 2.98 19.72 -2.24
CA THR A 229 2.02 19.52 -1.15
C THR A 229 1.55 18.08 -1.01
N GLU A 230 1.29 17.69 0.22
CA GLU A 230 0.40 16.62 0.62
C GLU A 230 -0.24 17.01 1.94
N ALA A 231 -1.57 17.06 1.96
CA ALA A 231 -2.38 17.18 3.15
C ALA A 231 -3.76 16.59 2.86
N LEU A 232 -4.55 16.34 3.91
CA LEU A 232 -5.95 15.93 3.75
C LEU A 232 -6.72 16.95 2.90
N GLY A 233 -7.64 16.48 2.06
CA GLY A 233 -8.33 17.31 1.08
C GLY A 233 -8.99 18.57 1.64
N ALA A 234 -9.49 18.54 2.87
CA ALA A 234 -10.06 19.70 3.54
C ALA A 234 -8.99 20.77 3.90
N ALA A 235 -7.82 20.32 4.38
CA ALA A 235 -6.70 21.22 4.74
C ALA A 235 -6.10 21.84 3.49
N ASP A 236 -5.79 21.05 2.45
CA ASP A 236 -5.30 21.57 1.18
C ASP A 236 -6.32 22.50 0.51
N ALA A 237 -7.62 22.20 0.56
CA ALA A 237 -8.66 23.07 0.03
C ALA A 237 -8.64 24.46 0.70
N THR A 238 -8.57 24.52 2.02
CA THR A 238 -8.50 25.77 2.78
C THR A 238 -7.22 26.52 2.49
N PHE A 239 -6.07 25.85 2.60
CA PHE A 239 -4.74 26.44 2.36
C PHE A 239 -4.61 27.01 0.94
N LEU A 240 -4.91 26.21 -0.09
CA LEU A 240 -4.78 26.65 -1.49
C LEU A 240 -5.78 27.75 -1.85
N SER A 241 -6.96 27.77 -1.23
CA SER A 241 -7.93 28.87 -1.37
C SER A 241 -7.34 30.18 -0.81
N GLU A 242 -6.73 30.13 0.37
CA GLU A 242 -6.12 31.29 1.00
C GLU A 242 -4.88 31.78 0.22
N VAL A 243 -4.04 30.85 -0.29
CA VAL A 243 -2.94 31.17 -1.22
C VAL A 243 -3.47 31.91 -2.44
N LYS A 244 -4.52 31.41 -3.07
CA LYS A 244 -5.12 32.02 -4.25
C LYS A 244 -5.65 33.43 -3.95
N GLN A 245 -6.34 33.61 -2.81
CA GLN A 245 -6.85 34.92 -2.37
C GLN A 245 -5.71 35.93 -2.16
N LEU A 246 -4.68 35.54 -1.42
CA LEU A 246 -3.52 36.40 -1.10
C LEU A 246 -2.67 36.70 -2.33
N ASN A 247 -2.66 35.84 -3.33
CA ASN A 247 -1.95 36.03 -4.60
C ASN A 247 -2.81 36.75 -5.68
N GLY A 248 -3.76 37.60 -5.25
CA GLY A 248 -4.58 38.39 -6.16
C GLY A 248 -5.50 37.58 -7.05
N GLY A 249 -6.02 36.46 -6.56
CA GLY A 249 -6.95 35.56 -7.28
C GLY A 249 -6.26 34.59 -8.26
N LYS A 250 -4.93 34.58 -8.33
CA LYS A 250 -4.16 33.68 -9.19
C LYS A 250 -3.61 32.52 -8.39
N MET A 251 -3.78 31.29 -8.89
CA MET A 251 -3.19 30.12 -8.28
C MET A 251 -1.68 30.07 -8.56
N ILE A 252 -0.89 29.73 -7.55
CA ILE A 252 0.50 29.29 -7.72
C ILE A 252 0.41 27.82 -8.16
N PRO A 253 1.13 27.37 -9.21
CA PRO A 253 1.13 25.97 -9.62
C PRO A 253 1.41 25.01 -8.46
N VAL A 254 0.81 23.82 -8.50
CA VAL A 254 0.89 22.80 -7.45
C VAL A 254 1.40 21.50 -8.03
N ILE A 255 2.30 20.84 -7.32
CA ILE A 255 2.65 19.43 -7.54
C ILE A 255 2.28 18.68 -6.27
N GLY A 256 1.33 17.76 -6.38
CA GLY A 256 0.93 16.87 -5.29
C GLY A 256 1.68 15.54 -5.34
N THR A 257 1.52 14.74 -4.29
CA THR A 257 1.95 13.34 -4.23
C THR A 257 0.89 12.43 -4.84
N SER A 258 1.18 11.14 -4.95
CA SER A 258 0.23 10.11 -5.39
C SER A 258 -1.04 10.09 -4.54
N ALA A 259 -0.95 10.37 -3.22
CA ALA A 259 -2.08 10.42 -2.32
C ALA A 259 -3.08 11.54 -2.66
N THR A 260 -2.64 12.59 -3.34
CA THR A 260 -3.51 13.69 -3.79
C THR A 260 -4.24 13.38 -5.12
N ILE A 261 -3.96 12.25 -5.76
CA ILE A 261 -4.75 11.70 -6.87
C ILE A 261 -5.91 10.88 -6.29
N ASP A 262 -6.81 11.59 -5.65
CA ASP A 262 -7.96 11.06 -4.94
C ASP A 262 -9.24 11.85 -5.28
N PRO A 263 -10.40 11.18 -5.53
CA PRO A 263 -11.64 11.86 -5.87
C PRO A 263 -12.18 12.78 -4.77
N SER A 264 -11.96 12.46 -3.49
CA SER A 264 -12.40 13.31 -2.37
C SER A 264 -11.53 14.55 -2.26
N TRP A 265 -10.21 14.40 -2.44
CA TRP A 265 -9.26 15.51 -2.54
C TRP A 265 -9.61 16.43 -3.71
N PHE A 266 -9.85 15.85 -4.91
CA PHE A 266 -10.31 16.62 -6.08
C PHE A 266 -11.61 17.39 -5.82
N SER A 267 -12.56 16.75 -5.15
CA SER A 267 -13.85 17.37 -4.84
C SER A 267 -13.67 18.58 -3.91
N SER A 268 -12.94 18.43 -2.83
CA SER A 268 -12.68 19.44 -1.81
C SER A 268 -11.90 20.62 -2.38
N VAL A 269 -10.75 20.35 -2.99
CA VAL A 269 -9.86 21.38 -3.56
C VAL A 269 -10.51 22.03 -4.78
N GLY A 270 -11.14 21.23 -5.65
CA GLY A 270 -11.86 21.75 -6.82
C GLY A 270 -13.04 22.66 -6.48
N ALA A 271 -13.72 22.42 -5.35
CA ALA A 271 -14.76 23.33 -4.85
C ALA A 271 -14.15 24.65 -4.34
N ALA A 272 -13.01 24.58 -3.65
CA ALA A 272 -12.36 25.74 -3.03
C ALA A 272 -11.67 26.68 -4.03
N ILE A 273 -10.88 26.14 -4.96
CA ILE A 273 -10.12 26.96 -5.91
C ILE A 273 -10.70 27.01 -7.32
N GLY A 274 -11.73 26.20 -7.59
CA GLY A 274 -12.36 26.04 -8.90
C GLY A 274 -11.74 24.91 -9.73
N ARG A 275 -12.57 23.99 -10.23
CA ARG A 275 -12.14 22.80 -11.01
C ARG A 275 -11.32 23.16 -12.26
N SER A 276 -11.60 24.29 -12.92
CA SER A 276 -10.81 24.74 -14.07
C SER A 276 -9.42 25.24 -13.65
N THR A 277 -9.29 25.86 -12.48
CA THR A 277 -8.00 26.25 -11.90
C THR A 277 -7.20 25.01 -11.57
N LEU A 278 -7.81 24.05 -10.89
CA LEU A 278 -7.18 22.78 -10.51
C LEU A 278 -6.69 22.03 -11.74
N ALA A 279 -7.54 21.85 -12.76
CA ALA A 279 -7.16 21.15 -13.99
C ALA A 279 -6.01 21.83 -14.78
N LYS A 280 -5.80 23.14 -14.58
CA LYS A 280 -4.75 23.90 -15.25
C LYS A 280 -3.43 23.93 -14.48
N ASP A 281 -3.52 24.16 -13.18
CA ASP A 281 -2.38 24.59 -12.35
C ASP A 281 -1.89 23.45 -11.41
N TYR A 282 -2.44 22.24 -11.53
CA TYR A 282 -2.09 21.09 -10.72
C TYR A 282 -1.58 19.91 -11.57
N VAL A 283 -0.57 19.24 -11.06
CA VAL A 283 -0.16 17.88 -11.45
C VAL A 283 0.28 17.13 -10.19
N ALA A 284 0.34 15.82 -10.26
CA ALA A 284 0.96 15.00 -9.21
C ALA A 284 1.96 14.03 -9.84
N ASP A 285 2.91 13.56 -9.06
CA ASP A 285 3.54 12.29 -9.36
C ASP A 285 2.62 11.14 -8.96
N ASN A 286 2.69 10.07 -9.66
CA ASN A 286 1.92 8.87 -9.36
C ASN A 286 2.68 7.64 -9.86
N LEU A 287 2.36 6.48 -9.30
CA LEU A 287 2.89 5.22 -9.79
C LEU A 287 2.33 4.90 -11.18
N VAL A 288 3.17 4.33 -12.04
CA VAL A 288 2.72 3.81 -13.32
C VAL A 288 1.84 2.60 -13.08
N THR A 289 0.56 2.73 -13.39
CA THR A 289 -0.44 1.67 -13.30
C THR A 289 -1.10 1.44 -14.65
N ALA A 290 -1.57 0.22 -14.88
CA ALA A 290 -2.36 -0.06 -16.08
C ALA A 290 -3.78 0.52 -15.93
N SER A 291 -4.29 1.11 -17.01
CA SER A 291 -5.67 1.59 -17.14
C SER A 291 -6.48 0.84 -18.21
N SER A 292 -5.86 -0.16 -18.84
CA SER A 292 -6.45 -1.03 -19.87
C SER A 292 -5.52 -2.23 -20.09
N GLY A 293 -5.96 -3.20 -20.87
CA GLY A 293 -5.15 -4.36 -21.20
C GLY A 293 -5.43 -5.60 -20.35
N PRO A 294 -4.73 -6.71 -20.63
CA PRO A 294 -4.98 -7.98 -19.96
C PRO A 294 -4.67 -7.95 -18.46
N GLU A 295 -3.77 -7.08 -18.01
CA GLU A 295 -3.42 -6.87 -16.60
C GLU A 295 -4.48 -6.07 -15.85
N TYR A 296 -5.19 -5.14 -16.52
CA TYR A 296 -6.20 -4.28 -15.90
C TYR A 296 -7.59 -4.91 -15.87
N THR A 297 -7.96 -5.64 -16.92
CA THR A 297 -9.32 -6.20 -17.07
C THR A 297 -9.77 -7.03 -15.86
N PRO A 298 -8.96 -7.96 -15.28
CA PRO A 298 -9.40 -8.74 -14.12
C PRO A 298 -9.71 -7.89 -12.88
N PHE A 299 -8.95 -6.81 -12.67
CA PHE A 299 -9.21 -5.86 -11.59
C PHE A 299 -10.50 -5.08 -11.83
N TYR A 300 -10.66 -4.52 -13.03
CA TYR A 300 -11.86 -3.75 -13.40
C TYR A 300 -13.14 -4.57 -13.22
N ASP A 301 -13.16 -5.80 -13.74
CA ASP A 301 -14.31 -6.69 -13.66
C ASP A 301 -14.62 -7.07 -12.20
N ALA A 302 -13.58 -7.31 -11.40
CA ALA A 302 -13.72 -7.64 -9.98
C ALA A 302 -14.27 -6.46 -9.18
N MET A 303 -13.73 -5.25 -9.35
CA MET A 303 -14.20 -4.04 -8.69
C MET A 303 -15.64 -3.70 -9.10
N HIS A 304 -15.97 -3.84 -10.38
CA HIS A 304 -17.35 -3.66 -10.86
C HIS A 304 -18.32 -4.63 -10.17
N ALA A 305 -17.90 -5.87 -9.95
CA ALA A 305 -18.74 -6.89 -9.34
C ALA A 305 -18.99 -6.67 -7.83
N VAL A 306 -18.17 -5.89 -7.14
CA VAL A 306 -18.29 -5.63 -5.68
C VAL A 306 -18.67 -4.20 -5.33
N ALA A 307 -18.73 -3.29 -6.29
CA ALA A 307 -18.96 -1.87 -6.04
C ALA A 307 -20.22 -1.55 -5.20
N SER A 308 -21.25 -2.39 -5.28
CA SER A 308 -22.46 -2.26 -4.47
C SER A 308 -22.39 -2.95 -3.10
N GLU A 309 -21.33 -3.69 -2.83
CA GLU A 309 -21.12 -4.45 -1.57
C GLU A 309 -20.24 -3.63 -0.59
N VAL A 310 -19.51 -2.63 -1.07
CA VAL A 310 -18.65 -1.76 -0.25
C VAL A 310 -19.52 -0.93 0.68
N THR A 311 -19.23 -1.00 1.97
CA THR A 311 -20.09 -0.46 3.03
C THR A 311 -19.55 0.81 3.67
N SER A 312 -18.34 1.25 3.32
CA SER A 312 -17.78 2.49 3.85
C SER A 312 -18.55 3.72 3.34
N ASP A 313 -18.74 4.72 4.17
CA ASP A 313 -19.51 5.94 3.84
C ASP A 313 -18.93 6.71 2.64
N ASP A 314 -17.64 6.55 2.36
CA ASP A 314 -16.92 7.17 1.24
C ASP A 314 -16.75 6.23 0.03
N SER A 315 -17.47 5.12 -0.03
CA SER A 315 -17.38 4.13 -1.12
C SER A 315 -17.57 4.72 -2.52
N GLY A 316 -18.30 5.82 -2.61
CA GLY A 316 -18.44 6.56 -3.86
C GLY A 316 -19.01 5.73 -5.02
N SER A 317 -18.67 6.13 -6.23
CA SER A 317 -19.00 5.39 -7.44
C SER A 317 -17.89 4.37 -7.77
N LEU A 318 -18.20 3.41 -8.65
CA LEU A 318 -17.19 2.51 -9.21
C LEU A 318 -15.95 3.27 -9.74
N ALA A 319 -16.17 4.45 -10.36
CA ALA A 319 -15.07 5.27 -10.84
C ALA A 319 -14.14 5.75 -9.70
N THR A 320 -14.70 6.04 -8.54
CA THR A 320 -13.96 6.40 -7.32
C THR A 320 -13.11 5.20 -6.86
N LEU A 321 -13.72 4.03 -6.72
CA LEU A 321 -13.03 2.82 -6.28
C LEU A 321 -11.90 2.40 -7.23
N LEU A 322 -12.10 2.57 -8.55
CA LEU A 322 -11.09 2.24 -9.57
C LEU A 322 -9.90 3.20 -9.59
N SER A 323 -10.09 4.44 -9.16
CA SER A 323 -9.06 5.48 -9.15
C SER A 323 -8.47 5.74 -7.76
N GLY A 324 -8.93 5.01 -6.75
CA GLY A 324 -8.48 5.18 -5.37
C GLY A 324 -6.99 4.87 -5.19
N PRO A 325 -6.32 5.65 -4.34
CA PRO A 325 -4.90 5.44 -4.06
C PRO A 325 -4.66 4.02 -3.57
N GLY A 326 -3.77 3.30 -4.24
CA GLY A 326 -3.36 1.97 -3.81
C GLY A 326 -4.33 0.81 -4.10
N ALA A 327 -5.56 1.05 -4.57
CA ALA A 327 -6.53 -0.02 -4.82
C ALA A 327 -5.97 -1.15 -5.71
N VAL A 328 -5.30 -0.80 -6.80
CA VAL A 328 -4.64 -1.77 -7.71
C VAL A 328 -3.53 -2.56 -7.02
N HIS A 329 -2.75 -1.90 -6.18
CA HIS A 329 -1.61 -2.52 -5.49
C HIS A 329 -2.06 -3.50 -4.39
N LEU A 330 -3.13 -3.16 -3.63
CA LEU A 330 -3.74 -4.06 -2.65
C LEU A 330 -4.31 -5.30 -3.33
N PHE A 331 -5.03 -5.12 -4.45
CA PHE A 331 -5.55 -6.24 -5.24
C PHE A 331 -4.41 -7.13 -5.72
N ASP A 332 -3.31 -6.56 -6.22
CA ASP A 332 -2.14 -7.30 -6.68
C ASP A 332 -1.44 -8.06 -5.56
N GLY A 333 -1.24 -7.43 -4.40
CA GLY A 333 -0.63 -8.07 -3.24
C GLY A 333 -1.38 -9.32 -2.80
N MET A 334 -2.72 -9.25 -2.75
CA MET A 334 -3.56 -10.40 -2.40
C MET A 334 -3.49 -11.53 -3.43
N ASN A 335 -3.56 -11.20 -4.73
CA ASN A 335 -3.41 -12.20 -5.79
C ASN A 335 -2.03 -12.87 -5.74
N LEU A 336 -0.99 -12.09 -5.52
CA LEU A 336 0.38 -12.56 -5.41
C LEU A 336 0.54 -13.56 -4.24
N ALA A 337 0.03 -13.20 -3.04
CA ALA A 337 0.06 -14.11 -1.89
C ALA A 337 -0.75 -15.38 -2.10
N ALA A 338 -1.95 -15.25 -2.68
CA ALA A 338 -2.80 -16.41 -2.97
C ALA A 338 -2.14 -17.40 -3.95
N LEU A 339 -1.49 -16.88 -5.01
CA LEU A 339 -0.71 -17.68 -5.94
C LEU A 339 0.53 -18.28 -5.26
N ALA A 340 1.18 -17.56 -4.35
CA ALA A 340 2.30 -18.07 -3.56
C ALA A 340 1.87 -19.23 -2.64
N MET A 341 0.71 -19.15 -2.01
CA MET A 341 0.13 -20.25 -1.22
C MET A 341 -0.09 -21.49 -2.09
N ILE A 342 -0.61 -21.33 -3.32
CA ILE A 342 -0.83 -22.44 -4.25
C ILE A 342 0.52 -23.05 -4.67
N MET A 343 1.52 -22.22 -5.00
CA MET A 343 2.85 -22.67 -5.38
C MET A 343 3.54 -23.42 -4.24
N ALA A 344 3.45 -22.89 -3.02
CA ALA A 344 3.99 -23.48 -1.80
C ALA A 344 3.20 -24.72 -1.33
N LYS A 345 1.98 -24.94 -1.83
CA LYS A 345 1.01 -25.93 -1.32
C LYS A 345 0.76 -25.77 0.18
N SER A 346 0.75 -24.54 0.68
CA SER A 346 0.64 -24.22 2.10
C SER A 346 0.06 -22.81 2.30
N THR A 347 -0.84 -22.68 3.25
CA THR A 347 -1.35 -21.39 3.74
C THR A 347 -0.52 -20.82 4.90
N ASN A 348 0.53 -21.53 5.33
CA ASN A 348 1.40 -21.06 6.40
C ASN A 348 2.32 -19.93 5.88
N PRO A 349 2.24 -18.71 6.46
CA PRO A 349 3.04 -17.56 6.02
C PRO A 349 4.55 -17.81 6.03
N SER A 350 5.05 -18.61 6.99
CA SER A 350 6.48 -18.93 7.05
C SER A 350 6.96 -19.80 5.89
N ILE A 351 6.03 -20.46 5.18
CA ILE A 351 6.33 -21.30 4.02
C ILE A 351 6.13 -20.51 2.72
N TYR A 352 4.95 -19.92 2.50
CA TYR A 352 4.62 -19.31 1.21
C TYR A 352 5.27 -17.95 0.95
N LYS A 353 5.71 -17.21 1.97
CA LYS A 353 6.29 -15.86 1.81
C LYS A 353 7.46 -15.79 0.81
N ALA A 354 8.29 -16.83 0.76
CA ALA A 354 9.41 -16.88 -0.19
C ALA A 354 8.97 -17.03 -1.66
N ASP A 355 7.78 -17.56 -1.88
CA ASP A 355 7.23 -17.74 -3.23
C ASP A 355 6.56 -16.44 -3.74
N ILE A 356 6.22 -15.50 -2.86
CA ILE A 356 5.79 -14.14 -3.23
C ILE A 356 6.84 -13.49 -4.12
N LEU A 357 8.11 -13.48 -3.70
CA LEU A 357 9.21 -12.88 -4.46
C LEU A 357 9.42 -13.61 -5.80
N LYS A 358 9.36 -14.94 -5.80
CA LYS A 358 9.55 -15.73 -7.04
C LYS A 358 8.47 -15.46 -8.09
N ILE A 359 7.23 -15.23 -7.64
CA ILE A 359 6.09 -14.95 -8.52
C ILE A 359 6.11 -13.48 -8.97
N GLY A 360 6.45 -12.55 -8.10
CA GLY A 360 6.53 -11.13 -8.41
C GLY A 360 7.67 -10.82 -9.39
N ASP A 361 8.89 -11.23 -9.08
CA ASP A 361 10.04 -11.01 -9.94
C ASP A 361 10.01 -11.90 -11.19
N GLY A 362 9.45 -13.09 -11.06
CA GLY A 362 9.55 -14.17 -12.03
C GLY A 362 10.93 -14.85 -12.02
N VAL A 363 10.94 -16.13 -12.30
CA VAL A 363 12.17 -16.89 -12.50
C VAL A 363 12.40 -17.13 -14.00
N LYS A 364 13.60 -17.48 -14.40
CA LYS A 364 13.91 -17.76 -15.81
C LYS A 364 12.94 -18.80 -16.39
N GLY A 365 12.27 -18.44 -17.47
CA GLY A 365 11.28 -19.32 -18.15
C GLY A 365 9.88 -19.30 -17.53
N ALA A 366 9.63 -18.43 -16.55
CA ALA A 366 8.29 -18.25 -16.00
C ALA A 366 7.30 -17.76 -17.07
N VAL A 367 6.07 -18.27 -16.98
CA VAL A 367 4.94 -17.82 -17.82
C VAL A 367 4.36 -16.55 -17.18
N THR A 368 4.26 -15.47 -17.95
CA THR A 368 3.57 -14.26 -17.48
C THR A 368 2.07 -14.53 -17.41
N VAL A 369 1.47 -14.18 -16.27
CA VAL A 369 0.05 -14.32 -15.98
C VAL A 369 -0.50 -13.00 -15.45
N TYR A 370 -1.75 -12.69 -15.80
CA TYR A 370 -2.39 -11.41 -15.50
C TYR A 370 -3.60 -11.52 -14.56
N SER A 371 -3.89 -12.75 -14.10
CA SER A 371 -4.99 -13.00 -13.17
C SER A 371 -4.69 -14.19 -12.27
N PHE A 372 -5.43 -14.28 -11.16
CA PHE A 372 -5.38 -15.43 -10.26
C PHE A 372 -5.71 -16.74 -11.02
N ALA A 373 -6.80 -16.76 -11.84
CA ALA A 373 -7.21 -17.91 -12.62
C ALA A 373 -6.10 -18.42 -13.55
N GLN A 374 -5.46 -17.51 -14.30
CA GLN A 374 -4.34 -17.87 -15.18
C GLN A 374 -3.16 -18.43 -14.38
N GLY A 375 -2.80 -17.78 -13.29
CA GLY A 375 -1.71 -18.21 -12.42
C GLY A 375 -1.94 -19.61 -11.85
N LYS A 376 -3.14 -19.84 -11.29
CA LYS A 376 -3.55 -21.14 -10.75
C LYS A 376 -3.50 -22.24 -11.82
N ALA A 377 -3.99 -21.96 -13.04
CA ALA A 377 -3.99 -22.92 -14.14
C ALA A 377 -2.56 -23.30 -14.60
N GLU A 378 -1.63 -22.34 -14.66
CA GLU A 378 -0.24 -22.62 -15.06
C GLU A 378 0.54 -23.34 -13.93
N LEU A 379 0.31 -22.99 -12.67
CA LEU A 379 0.86 -23.70 -11.51
C LEU A 379 0.39 -25.15 -11.45
N ALA A 380 -0.90 -25.42 -11.79
CA ALA A 380 -1.43 -26.80 -11.85
C ALA A 380 -0.74 -27.65 -12.92
N LYS A 381 -0.18 -27.02 -13.97
CA LYS A 381 0.64 -27.69 -15.01
C LYS A 381 2.12 -27.83 -14.58
N GLY A 382 2.47 -27.44 -13.36
CA GLY A 382 3.84 -27.49 -12.85
C GLY A 382 4.77 -26.42 -13.44
N LYS A 383 4.23 -25.34 -14.04
CA LYS A 383 5.03 -24.25 -14.60
C LYS A 383 5.32 -23.20 -13.57
N ALA A 384 6.51 -22.58 -13.67
CA ALA A 384 6.80 -21.33 -12.97
C ALA A 384 6.02 -20.18 -13.60
N ILE A 385 5.54 -19.25 -12.80
CA ILE A 385 4.77 -18.09 -13.24
C ILE A 385 5.43 -16.79 -12.82
N ARG A 386 5.12 -15.71 -13.55
CA ARG A 386 5.33 -14.32 -13.15
C ARG A 386 4.00 -13.61 -13.19
N TYR A 387 3.54 -13.09 -12.05
CA TYR A 387 2.31 -12.31 -11.98
C TYR A 387 2.60 -10.84 -12.33
N ILE A 388 1.76 -10.28 -13.18
CA ILE A 388 1.74 -8.85 -13.50
C ILE A 388 0.27 -8.42 -13.44
N GLY A 389 -0.09 -7.65 -12.44
CA GLY A 389 -1.43 -7.11 -12.29
C GLY A 389 -1.54 -5.64 -12.71
N PRO A 390 -2.65 -4.95 -12.40
CA PRO A 390 -2.87 -3.56 -12.78
C PRO A 390 -1.86 -2.57 -12.18
N GLY A 391 -1.26 -2.87 -11.04
CA GLY A 391 -0.16 -2.09 -10.45
C GLY A 391 1.19 -2.28 -11.16
N GLY A 392 1.20 -3.07 -12.24
CA GLY A 392 2.42 -3.38 -12.99
C GLY A 392 3.23 -4.54 -12.40
N PRO A 393 4.50 -4.69 -12.79
CA PRO A 393 5.37 -5.72 -12.23
C PRO A 393 5.59 -5.48 -10.74
N THR A 394 5.12 -6.40 -9.91
CA THR A 394 5.29 -6.35 -8.45
C THR A 394 6.66 -6.94 -8.10
N SER A 395 7.71 -6.19 -8.37
CA SER A 395 9.07 -6.55 -7.96
C SER A 395 9.35 -6.00 -6.58
N PHE A 396 10.00 -6.79 -5.75
CA PHE A 396 10.46 -6.35 -4.43
C PHE A 396 11.98 -6.44 -4.35
N ASP A 397 12.61 -5.50 -3.69
CA ASP A 397 14.02 -5.59 -3.38
C ASP A 397 14.32 -6.58 -2.22
N SER A 398 15.56 -6.64 -1.76
CA SER A 398 15.95 -7.53 -0.65
C SER A 398 15.32 -7.16 0.71
N PHE A 399 14.72 -6.00 0.82
CA PHE A 399 14.01 -5.51 2.00
C PHE A 399 12.48 -5.63 1.86
N HIS A 400 12.01 -6.16 0.73
CA HIS A 400 10.61 -6.22 0.33
C HIS A 400 9.98 -4.85 0.03
N ASP A 401 10.79 -3.89 -0.39
CA ASP A 401 10.34 -2.59 -0.86
C ASP A 401 10.02 -2.62 -2.35
N SER A 402 8.92 -1.98 -2.76
CA SER A 402 8.62 -1.75 -4.17
C SER A 402 9.47 -0.60 -4.70
N PRO A 403 10.20 -0.76 -5.82
CA PRO A 403 11.07 0.31 -6.35
C PRO A 403 10.30 1.49 -6.96
N GLY A 404 9.04 1.30 -7.33
CA GLY A 404 8.21 2.29 -8.00
C GLY A 404 8.74 2.77 -9.36
N ILE A 405 7.83 3.02 -10.28
CA ILE A 405 8.08 3.78 -11.52
C ILE A 405 7.04 4.88 -11.54
N PHE A 406 7.49 6.14 -11.73
CA PHE A 406 6.61 7.29 -11.61
C PHE A 406 6.21 7.86 -12.98
N GLN A 407 4.96 8.29 -13.06
CA GLN A 407 4.39 9.10 -14.12
C GLN A 407 3.90 10.44 -13.57
N ILE A 408 3.46 11.30 -14.44
CA ILE A 408 2.86 12.60 -14.08
C ILE A 408 1.37 12.51 -14.40
N ASP A 409 0.55 12.66 -13.39
CA ASP A 409 -0.90 12.67 -13.54
C ASP A 409 -1.46 14.08 -13.37
N ALA A 410 -2.64 14.31 -13.94
CA ALA A 410 -3.38 15.55 -13.84
C ALA A 410 -4.88 15.28 -13.84
N TYR A 411 -5.65 16.22 -13.31
CA TYR A 411 -7.10 16.16 -13.37
C TYR A 411 -7.66 16.87 -14.61
N LYS A 412 -8.69 16.29 -15.19
CA LYS A 412 -9.65 17.04 -16.02
C LYS A 412 -10.62 17.82 -15.13
N THR A 413 -11.33 18.79 -15.68
CA THR A 413 -12.39 19.53 -14.97
C THR A 413 -13.53 18.64 -14.48
N SER A 414 -13.70 17.46 -15.05
CA SER A 414 -14.64 16.43 -14.63
C SER A 414 -14.22 15.65 -13.38
N GLY A 415 -12.92 15.73 -12.99
CA GLY A 415 -12.31 14.87 -11.96
C GLY A 415 -11.62 13.63 -12.54
N ALA A 416 -11.79 13.34 -13.82
CA ALA A 416 -11.07 12.21 -14.41
C ALA A 416 -9.56 12.47 -14.42
N VAL A 417 -8.81 11.49 -13.96
CA VAL A 417 -7.34 11.49 -13.98
C VAL A 417 -6.84 11.15 -15.38
N ILE A 418 -5.79 11.82 -15.80
CA ILE A 418 -5.10 11.56 -17.06
C ILE A 418 -3.59 11.53 -16.84
N VAL A 419 -2.91 10.66 -17.56
CA VAL A 419 -1.45 10.68 -17.64
C VAL A 419 -1.03 11.92 -18.44
N ALA A 420 -0.38 12.87 -17.78
CA ALA A 420 0.09 14.14 -18.36
C ALA A 420 1.55 14.07 -18.84
N GLY A 421 2.28 13.02 -18.45
CA GLY A 421 3.66 12.81 -18.85
C GLY A 421 4.35 11.68 -18.09
N GLY A 422 5.65 11.52 -18.32
CA GLY A 422 6.49 10.56 -17.62
C GLY A 422 7.73 11.21 -17.02
N ILE A 423 8.32 10.54 -16.04
CA ILE A 423 9.58 10.92 -15.43
C ILE A 423 10.65 9.98 -15.98
N THR A 424 11.65 10.52 -16.67
CA THR A 424 12.74 9.67 -17.18
C THR A 424 13.66 9.25 -16.06
N THR A 425 14.21 8.03 -16.13
CA THR A 425 15.21 7.54 -15.18
C THR A 425 16.40 8.52 -15.03
N ALA A 426 16.80 9.21 -16.11
CA ALA A 426 17.89 10.18 -16.06
C ALA A 426 17.51 11.41 -15.23
N HIS A 427 16.30 11.95 -15.38
CA HIS A 427 15.81 13.10 -14.62
C HIS A 427 15.63 12.73 -13.14
N TYR A 428 15.10 11.56 -12.86
CA TYR A 428 14.94 11.03 -11.51
C TYR A 428 16.29 10.89 -10.80
N ARG A 429 17.27 10.22 -11.42
CA ARG A 429 18.61 10.05 -10.85
C ARG A 429 19.39 11.36 -10.66
N ALA A 430 19.09 12.38 -11.43
CA ALA A 430 19.77 13.67 -11.32
C ALA A 430 19.37 14.47 -10.06
N VAL A 431 18.30 14.11 -9.39
CA VAL A 431 17.81 14.72 -8.14
C VAL A 431 17.93 13.79 -6.92
N GLN A 432 18.22 12.51 -7.14
CA GLN A 432 18.38 11.46 -6.14
C GLN A 432 19.62 11.60 -5.23
#